data_47a09446ce833f74311ab3beb7e6be54
#
_entry.id   47a09446ce833f74311ab3beb7e6be54
#
_cell.length_a   1.000
_cell.length_b   1.000
_cell.length_c   1.000
_cell.angle_alpha   90.00
_cell.angle_beta   90.00
_cell.angle_gamma   90.00
#
_symmetry.space_group_name_H-M   'P 1'
#
loop_
_entity.id
_entity.type
_entity.pdbx_description
1 polymer ?
#
loop_
_entity_poly.entity_id
_entity_poly.type
_entity_poly.pdbx_seq_one_letter_code
_entity_poly.pdbx_strand_id
1 'polypeptide(L)'
;MTYIKDELCKLASSDMYPLHMPGHKRRLDCDINPYTYDITEIDGFDNLHAAEGIIKEAEERAAALWGAKSSFFLVNGSTCGILAALSAALPKKGHLLMARNSHKAAYHAAYLRELQVTYLYPVFTEFGIQGGILPEQVEAALEADESIEAVFLTSPTYDGIVSDIEKIAEIAHQHGIPLIVDEAHGAHLGFHPYFPKSAITLGADVVIQSLHKTLPAPTQTAILHWKSSYIKKERLEWFLNIYETSSPSYLFLASMDECVRLLTEEKEKYFDAYEKRLKDFYEKASHFSNVEVMGEVDLKETEGFAKDPSKLVLRATKAGLSGEELYQLLREKYHLQLEMCQGDYALAMTSIYDSEEGFDRLYAALEEIDKKEAAARRTITPQFLTEAYAKRTVRISIAEALDAKTAEIGLKESVGKTAGAFVYLYPPGIPMLVPGEEISKEAVAVIKTCRENAFHIHGVTEGGKIKVVIS
;
A
#
# COMPACT_ATOMS: atom_id res chain seq x y z
N MET A 1 -6.25 -5.50 34.10
CA MET A 1 -7.02 -5.00 32.92
C MET A 1 -6.22 -3.86 32.36
N THR A 2 -5.88 -3.90 31.06
CA THR A 2 -4.98 -2.91 30.44
C THR A 2 -5.82 -2.02 29.54
N TYR A 3 -5.70 -0.70 29.67
CA TYR A 3 -6.41 0.27 28.84
C TYR A 3 -5.50 0.73 27.68
N ILE A 4 -6.09 0.99 26.52
CA ILE A 4 -5.36 1.44 25.30
C ILE A 4 -4.55 2.70 25.60
N LYS A 5 -5.11 3.68 26.31
CA LYS A 5 -4.43 4.92 26.70
C LYS A 5 -3.14 4.64 27.47
N ASP A 6 -3.16 3.71 28.43
CA ASP A 6 -2.00 3.40 29.28
C ASP A 6 -0.85 2.81 28.44
N GLU A 7 -1.17 1.93 27.47
CA GLU A 7 -0.17 1.36 26.57
C GLU A 7 0.39 2.40 25.60
N LEU A 8 -0.46 3.31 25.09
CA LEU A 8 0.02 4.43 24.26
C LEU A 8 0.92 5.39 25.05
N CYS A 9 0.62 5.66 26.32
CA CYS A 9 1.49 6.46 27.19
C CYS A 9 2.84 5.77 27.42
N LYS A 10 2.87 4.47 27.64
CA LYS A 10 4.12 3.68 27.77
C LYS A 10 4.94 3.74 26.47
N LEU A 11 4.29 3.53 25.32
CA LEU A 11 4.96 3.65 24.03
C LEU A 11 5.52 5.04 23.79
N ALA A 12 4.75 6.10 24.10
CA ALA A 12 5.15 7.48 23.91
C ALA A 12 6.37 7.87 24.79
N SER A 13 6.48 7.28 25.99
CA SER A 13 7.61 7.50 26.91
C SER A 13 8.79 6.54 26.69
N SER A 14 8.68 5.58 25.77
CA SER A 14 9.76 4.64 25.45
C SER A 14 10.79 5.25 24.51
N ASP A 15 11.97 4.64 24.45
CA ASP A 15 13.02 4.97 23.49
C ASP A 15 12.87 4.25 22.14
N MET A 16 11.72 3.56 21.92
CA MET A 16 11.43 2.85 20.68
C MET A 16 11.34 3.81 19.50
N TYR A 17 12.27 3.72 18.55
CA TYR A 17 12.29 4.57 17.36
C TYR A 17 11.34 4.03 16.27
N PRO A 18 10.45 4.86 15.68
CA PRO A 18 9.42 4.42 14.75
C PRO A 18 9.90 4.39 13.30
N LEU A 19 10.43 3.28 12.83
CA LEU A 19 10.69 3.01 11.40
C LEU A 19 9.46 2.40 10.71
N HIS A 20 8.28 2.88 11.09
CA HIS A 20 6.96 2.46 10.61
C HIS A 20 6.03 3.67 10.42
N MET A 21 4.85 3.47 9.84
CA MET A 21 3.77 4.48 9.82
C MET A 21 3.30 4.84 11.23
N PRO A 22 2.83 6.07 11.48
CA PRO A 22 2.62 7.18 10.54
C PRO A 22 3.87 8.02 10.28
N GLY A 23 3.84 8.78 9.16
CA GLY A 23 4.97 9.56 8.65
C GLY A 23 5.42 10.74 9.53
N HIS A 24 4.60 11.21 10.48
CA HIS A 24 4.99 12.24 11.44
C HIS A 24 6.00 11.74 12.50
N LYS A 25 6.27 10.43 12.56
CA LYS A 25 7.30 9.79 13.40
C LYS A 25 7.20 10.14 14.90
N ARG A 26 6.00 10.47 15.40
CA ARG A 26 5.76 10.96 16.77
C ARG A 26 6.56 12.25 17.11
N ARG A 27 6.96 13.01 16.10
CA ARG A 27 7.81 14.22 16.24
C ARG A 27 7.10 15.51 15.81
N LEU A 28 5.82 15.41 15.46
CA LEU A 28 5.02 16.60 15.18
C LEU A 28 4.64 17.25 16.50
N ASP A 29 5.14 18.44 16.74
CA ASP A 29 4.73 19.24 17.89
C ASP A 29 3.33 19.79 17.66
N CYS A 30 2.45 19.56 18.60
CA CYS A 30 1.11 20.09 18.61
C CYS A 30 0.76 20.58 20.01
N ASP A 31 0.83 21.88 20.21
CA ASP A 31 0.44 22.53 21.48
C ASP A 31 -1.08 22.61 21.66
N ILE A 32 -1.84 22.00 20.75
CA ILE A 32 -3.30 22.11 20.69
C ILE A 32 -3.93 21.00 21.53
N ASN A 33 -4.77 21.38 22.48
CA ASN A 33 -5.69 20.43 23.08
C ASN A 33 -6.74 20.01 22.03
N PRO A 34 -6.75 18.73 21.58
CA PRO A 34 -7.63 18.28 20.49
C PRO A 34 -9.11 18.57 20.78
N TYR A 35 -9.54 18.54 22.04
CA TYR A 35 -10.94 18.80 22.39
C TYR A 35 -11.39 20.26 22.19
N THR A 36 -10.47 21.21 22.05
CA THR A 36 -10.80 22.62 21.77
C THR A 36 -10.98 22.89 20.27
N TYR A 37 -10.58 21.96 19.41
CA TYR A 37 -10.67 22.03 17.96
C TYR A 37 -11.64 21.00 17.38
N ASP A 38 -12.23 20.15 18.22
CA ASP A 38 -13.18 19.13 17.79
C ASP A 38 -14.59 19.76 17.68
N ILE A 39 -14.97 20.01 16.43
CA ILE A 39 -16.24 20.62 16.04
C ILE A 39 -16.92 19.78 14.96
N THR A 40 -18.14 20.13 14.64
CA THR A 40 -18.86 19.67 13.45
C THR A 40 -19.05 20.81 12.45
N GLU A 41 -19.94 20.68 11.48
CA GLU A 41 -20.27 21.67 10.44
C GLU A 41 -21.04 22.86 11.05
N ILE A 42 -20.33 23.74 11.75
CA ILE A 42 -20.90 24.98 12.32
C ILE A 42 -20.63 26.17 11.40
N ASP A 43 -21.35 27.25 11.61
CA ASP A 43 -21.24 28.48 10.83
C ASP A 43 -19.79 28.96 10.74
N GLY A 44 -19.30 29.19 9.52
CA GLY A 44 -17.94 29.64 9.21
C GLY A 44 -16.89 28.53 9.05
N PHE A 45 -17.26 27.25 9.23
CA PHE A 45 -16.31 26.13 9.11
C PHE A 45 -16.59 25.18 7.95
N ASP A 46 -17.55 25.51 7.06
CA ASP A 46 -17.84 24.77 5.83
C ASP A 46 -18.42 23.35 6.06
N ASN A 47 -18.67 22.60 4.98
CA ASN A 47 -19.16 21.24 5.02
C ASN A 47 -18.39 20.41 3.98
N LEU A 48 -17.71 19.32 4.40
CA LEU A 48 -16.90 18.49 3.53
C LEU A 48 -17.66 17.97 2.29
N HIS A 49 -18.94 17.66 2.43
CA HIS A 49 -19.76 17.09 1.35
C HIS A 49 -20.44 18.14 0.46
N ALA A 50 -20.30 19.43 0.81
CA ALA A 50 -20.80 20.57 0.03
C ALA A 50 -19.88 21.78 0.23
N ALA A 51 -18.60 21.58 0.02
CA ALA A 51 -17.55 22.54 0.31
C ALA A 51 -17.67 23.79 -0.56
N GLU A 52 -17.86 24.96 0.09
CA GLU A 52 -18.00 26.27 -0.53
C GLU A 52 -17.05 27.32 0.06
N GLY A 53 -16.47 27.05 1.22
CA GLY A 53 -15.61 27.94 2.02
C GLY A 53 -14.20 27.38 2.26
N ILE A 54 -13.80 27.30 3.54
CA ILE A 54 -12.42 26.99 3.94
C ILE A 54 -11.96 25.59 3.53
N ILE A 55 -12.85 24.61 3.50
CA ILE A 55 -12.53 23.25 3.06
C ILE A 55 -12.26 23.26 1.55
N LYS A 56 -13.14 23.91 0.77
CA LYS A 56 -12.93 24.06 -0.67
C LYS A 56 -11.61 24.76 -1.00
N GLU A 57 -11.29 25.84 -0.31
CA GLU A 57 -10.02 26.55 -0.50
C GLU A 57 -8.81 25.65 -0.16
N ALA A 58 -8.91 24.82 0.89
CA ALA A 58 -7.88 23.87 1.25
C ALA A 58 -7.70 22.77 0.19
N GLU A 59 -8.79 22.23 -0.34
CA GLU A 59 -8.77 21.25 -1.43
C GLU A 59 -8.24 21.84 -2.75
N GLU A 60 -8.54 23.10 -3.06
CA GLU A 60 -8.00 23.81 -4.21
C GLU A 60 -6.48 24.05 -4.06
N ARG A 61 -5.98 24.41 -2.86
CA ARG A 61 -4.54 24.48 -2.58
C ARG A 61 -3.86 23.13 -2.78
N ALA A 62 -4.47 22.05 -2.27
CA ALA A 62 -3.97 20.72 -2.48
C ALA A 62 -3.97 20.31 -3.96
N ALA A 63 -5.03 20.60 -4.71
CA ALA A 63 -5.11 20.32 -6.14
C ALA A 63 -4.00 21.02 -6.93
N ALA A 64 -3.75 22.29 -6.62
CA ALA A 64 -2.68 23.08 -7.24
C ALA A 64 -1.29 22.48 -6.90
N LEU A 65 -1.07 22.07 -5.66
CA LEU A 65 0.21 21.52 -5.18
C LEU A 65 0.56 20.21 -5.89
N TRP A 66 -0.39 19.27 -6.06
CA TRP A 66 -0.18 17.99 -6.75
C TRP A 66 -0.37 18.06 -8.27
N GLY A 67 -0.86 19.18 -8.82
CA GLY A 67 -1.13 19.32 -10.25
C GLY A 67 -2.37 18.57 -10.74
N ALA A 68 -3.34 18.36 -9.85
CA ALA A 68 -4.66 17.81 -10.13
C ALA A 68 -5.65 18.88 -10.61
N LYS A 69 -6.76 18.49 -11.24
CA LYS A 69 -7.89 19.40 -11.52
C LYS A 69 -8.76 19.66 -10.29
N SER A 70 -8.89 18.64 -9.44
CA SER A 70 -9.54 18.72 -8.13
C SER A 70 -8.90 17.72 -7.18
N SER A 71 -8.89 18.06 -5.90
CA SER A 71 -8.49 17.16 -4.82
C SER A 71 -9.59 17.13 -3.76
N PHE A 72 -9.69 16.02 -3.04
CA PHE A 72 -10.71 15.79 -2.02
C PHE A 72 -10.04 15.23 -0.77
N PHE A 73 -10.23 15.86 0.37
CA PHE A 73 -9.77 15.35 1.64
C PHE A 73 -10.61 14.14 2.07
N LEU A 74 -9.95 13.10 2.57
CA LEU A 74 -10.57 11.85 2.99
C LEU A 74 -10.32 11.62 4.47
N VAL A 75 -11.37 11.64 5.28
CA VAL A 75 -11.32 11.38 6.73
C VAL A 75 -11.55 9.90 7.07
N ASN A 76 -12.02 9.09 6.12
CA ASN A 76 -12.17 7.64 6.26
C ASN A 76 -11.02 6.85 5.57
N GLY A 77 -9.88 7.52 5.33
CA GLY A 77 -8.68 6.92 4.78
C GLY A 77 -8.77 6.61 3.28
N SER A 78 -7.68 6.13 2.71
CA SER A 78 -7.64 5.71 1.30
C SER A 78 -8.64 4.62 0.96
N THR A 79 -9.12 3.86 1.94
CA THR A 79 -10.15 2.84 1.72
C THR A 79 -11.41 3.43 1.10
N CYS A 80 -11.95 4.53 1.64
CA CYS A 80 -13.13 5.17 1.06
C CYS A 80 -12.85 5.77 -0.32
N GLY A 81 -11.67 6.36 -0.52
CA GLY A 81 -11.23 6.89 -1.81
C GLY A 81 -11.17 5.82 -2.90
N ILE A 82 -10.64 4.63 -2.60
CA ILE A 82 -10.61 3.49 -3.52
C ILE A 82 -12.03 3.01 -3.85
N LEU A 83 -12.88 2.87 -2.82
CA LEU A 83 -14.28 2.49 -3.02
C LEU A 83 -15.02 3.50 -3.90
N ALA A 84 -14.84 4.80 -3.65
CA ALA A 84 -15.47 5.88 -4.41
C ALA A 84 -14.96 5.93 -5.85
N ALA A 85 -13.64 5.87 -6.06
CA ALA A 85 -13.02 5.92 -7.38
C ALA A 85 -13.51 4.78 -8.28
N LEU A 86 -13.45 3.54 -7.80
CA LEU A 86 -13.90 2.36 -8.55
C LEU A 86 -15.43 2.39 -8.78
N SER A 87 -16.21 2.87 -7.81
CA SER A 87 -17.66 3.00 -7.97
C SER A 87 -18.05 4.10 -8.95
N ALA A 88 -17.25 5.16 -9.06
CA ALA A 88 -17.46 6.24 -10.01
C ALA A 88 -17.03 5.86 -11.42
N ALA A 89 -15.94 5.13 -11.56
CA ALA A 89 -15.40 4.71 -12.85
C ALA A 89 -16.26 3.66 -13.54
N LEU A 90 -16.84 2.73 -12.79
CA LEU A 90 -17.49 1.55 -13.31
C LEU A 90 -19.01 1.52 -13.05
N PRO A 91 -19.81 1.03 -14.00
CA PRO A 91 -21.19 0.66 -13.70
C PRO A 91 -21.25 -0.53 -12.72
N LYS A 92 -22.42 -0.83 -12.19
CA LYS A 92 -22.65 -2.09 -11.48
C LYS A 92 -22.48 -3.25 -12.47
N LYS A 93 -21.73 -4.29 -12.09
CA LYS A 93 -21.32 -5.40 -12.92
C LYS A 93 -20.38 -5.07 -14.09
N GLY A 94 -19.75 -3.90 -14.05
CA GLY A 94 -18.70 -3.51 -14.98
C GLY A 94 -17.45 -4.37 -14.88
N HIS A 95 -16.56 -4.28 -15.86
CA HIS A 95 -15.36 -5.10 -15.95
C HIS A 95 -14.09 -4.31 -15.61
N LEU A 96 -13.40 -4.73 -14.56
CA LEU A 96 -12.19 -4.12 -14.01
C LEU A 96 -10.95 -4.93 -14.37
N LEU A 97 -9.94 -4.31 -14.95
CA LEU A 97 -8.57 -4.84 -15.01
C LEU A 97 -7.81 -4.38 -13.77
N MET A 98 -7.42 -5.30 -12.88
CA MET A 98 -6.90 -4.99 -11.55
C MET A 98 -5.60 -5.71 -11.26
N ALA A 99 -4.61 -4.98 -10.71
CA ALA A 99 -3.40 -5.59 -10.20
C ALA A 99 -3.72 -6.57 -9.04
N ARG A 100 -3.15 -7.78 -9.10
CA ARG A 100 -3.42 -8.85 -8.14
C ARG A 100 -2.89 -8.55 -6.73
N ASN A 101 -1.90 -7.67 -6.62
CA ASN A 101 -1.33 -7.16 -5.37
C ASN A 101 -2.06 -5.92 -4.82
N SER A 102 -3.27 -5.64 -5.27
CA SER A 102 -4.08 -4.53 -4.79
C SER A 102 -4.50 -4.71 -3.32
N HIS A 103 -4.66 -3.58 -2.64
CA HIS A 103 -5.18 -3.55 -1.29
C HIS A 103 -6.61 -4.11 -1.24
N LYS A 104 -6.98 -4.72 -0.11
CA LYS A 104 -8.32 -5.32 0.11
C LYS A 104 -9.49 -4.39 -0.22
N ALA A 105 -9.32 -3.07 -0.14
CA ALA A 105 -10.36 -2.10 -0.50
C ALA A 105 -10.81 -2.22 -1.97
N ALA A 106 -9.89 -2.54 -2.90
CA ALA A 106 -10.24 -2.77 -4.30
C ALA A 106 -11.09 -4.05 -4.47
N TYR A 107 -10.77 -5.10 -3.74
CA TYR A 107 -11.60 -6.32 -3.69
C TYR A 107 -12.97 -6.09 -3.05
N HIS A 108 -13.04 -5.21 -2.02
CA HIS A 108 -14.32 -4.80 -1.44
C HIS A 108 -15.15 -3.98 -2.43
N ALA A 109 -14.54 -3.10 -3.22
CA ALA A 109 -15.23 -2.40 -4.31
C ALA A 109 -15.76 -3.39 -5.35
N ALA A 110 -14.97 -4.40 -5.74
CA ALA A 110 -15.40 -5.44 -6.66
C ALA A 110 -16.61 -6.22 -6.11
N TYR A 111 -16.62 -6.54 -4.81
CA TYR A 111 -17.78 -7.15 -4.15
C TYR A 111 -19.01 -6.21 -4.17
N LEU A 112 -18.88 -4.98 -3.65
CA LEU A 112 -19.99 -4.04 -3.51
C LEU A 112 -20.61 -3.64 -4.86
N ARG A 113 -19.81 -3.60 -5.90
CA ARG A 113 -20.24 -3.25 -7.27
C ARG A 113 -20.54 -4.47 -8.13
N GLU A 114 -20.38 -5.70 -7.62
CA GLU A 114 -20.55 -6.95 -8.33
C GLU A 114 -19.67 -7.02 -9.61
N LEU A 115 -18.43 -6.46 -9.55
CA LEU A 115 -17.59 -6.33 -10.74
C LEU A 115 -17.09 -7.70 -11.25
N GLN A 116 -16.97 -7.79 -12.56
CA GLN A 116 -16.08 -8.76 -13.20
C GLN A 116 -14.65 -8.26 -13.03
N VAL A 117 -13.71 -9.17 -12.77
CA VAL A 117 -12.31 -8.80 -12.55
C VAL A 117 -11.38 -9.66 -13.37
N THR A 118 -10.58 -9.02 -14.23
CA THR A 118 -9.40 -9.61 -14.85
C THR A 118 -8.16 -9.15 -14.08
N TYR A 119 -7.26 -10.09 -13.75
CA TYR A 119 -6.10 -9.78 -12.92
C TYR A 119 -4.82 -9.63 -13.73
N LEU A 120 -4.07 -8.58 -13.40
CA LEU A 120 -2.67 -8.40 -13.76
C LEU A 120 -1.78 -8.94 -12.61
N TYR A 121 -0.81 -9.75 -12.95
CA TYR A 121 0.05 -10.41 -11.98
C TYR A 121 1.40 -9.71 -11.93
N PRO A 122 1.81 -9.15 -10.76
CA PRO A 122 3.10 -8.50 -10.62
C PRO A 122 4.25 -9.51 -10.83
N VAL A 123 5.33 -9.04 -11.38
CA VAL A 123 6.57 -9.82 -11.44
C VAL A 123 7.25 -9.85 -10.06
N PHE A 124 8.05 -10.88 -9.78
CA PHE A 124 8.86 -10.93 -8.57
C PHE A 124 10.29 -10.51 -8.87
N THR A 125 10.86 -9.68 -7.97
CA THR A 125 12.27 -9.29 -8.04
C THR A 125 13.16 -10.41 -7.48
N GLU A 126 14.45 -10.36 -7.75
CA GLU A 126 15.43 -11.28 -7.15
C GLU A 126 15.51 -11.16 -5.62
N PHE A 127 15.09 -10.01 -5.07
CA PHE A 127 14.98 -9.81 -3.64
C PHE A 127 13.81 -10.56 -3.00
N GLY A 128 12.95 -11.19 -3.83
CA GLY A 128 11.78 -11.95 -3.39
C GLY A 128 10.59 -11.06 -3.00
N ILE A 129 10.57 -9.81 -3.44
CA ILE A 129 9.42 -8.89 -3.25
C ILE A 129 8.60 -8.80 -4.54
N GLN A 130 7.34 -8.41 -4.39
CA GLN A 130 6.47 -8.15 -5.54
C GLN A 130 6.89 -6.86 -6.22
N GLY A 131 7.15 -6.94 -7.52
CA GLY A 131 7.38 -5.80 -8.38
C GLY A 131 6.08 -5.10 -8.79
N GLY A 132 6.18 -4.22 -9.78
CA GLY A 132 5.05 -3.53 -10.39
C GLY A 132 4.36 -4.36 -11.47
N ILE A 133 3.49 -3.70 -12.20
CA ILE A 133 2.84 -4.20 -13.41
C ILE A 133 3.57 -3.60 -14.61
N LEU A 134 3.89 -4.46 -15.59
CA LEU A 134 4.51 -4.02 -16.84
C LEU A 134 3.46 -3.45 -17.80
N PRO A 135 3.77 -2.40 -18.57
CA PRO A 135 2.87 -1.84 -19.58
C PRO A 135 2.37 -2.89 -20.59
N GLU A 136 3.24 -3.81 -21.02
CA GLU A 136 2.93 -4.85 -21.98
C GLU A 136 1.89 -5.86 -21.44
N GLN A 137 1.82 -6.04 -20.13
CA GLN A 137 0.76 -6.87 -19.52
C GLN A 137 -0.60 -6.18 -19.60
N VAL A 138 -0.63 -4.85 -19.44
CA VAL A 138 -1.86 -4.06 -19.57
C VAL A 138 -2.35 -4.07 -21.01
N GLU A 139 -1.46 -3.77 -21.97
CA GLU A 139 -1.74 -3.77 -23.40
C GLU A 139 -2.30 -5.14 -23.85
N ALA A 140 -1.61 -6.22 -23.55
CA ALA A 140 -2.06 -7.58 -23.90
C ALA A 140 -3.42 -7.94 -23.28
N ALA A 141 -3.73 -7.47 -22.08
CA ALA A 141 -5.01 -7.72 -21.45
C ALA A 141 -6.15 -6.93 -22.11
N LEU A 142 -5.91 -5.68 -22.50
CA LEU A 142 -6.90 -4.82 -23.16
C LEU A 142 -7.13 -5.24 -24.62
N GLU A 143 -6.11 -5.70 -25.33
CA GLU A 143 -6.25 -6.30 -26.67
C GLU A 143 -7.03 -7.61 -26.64
N ALA A 144 -6.89 -8.41 -25.58
CA ALA A 144 -7.56 -9.68 -25.43
C ALA A 144 -9.04 -9.58 -25.05
N ASP A 145 -9.45 -8.49 -24.42
CA ASP A 145 -10.81 -8.29 -23.91
C ASP A 145 -11.26 -6.84 -23.94
N GLU A 146 -11.98 -6.46 -24.99
CA GLU A 146 -12.52 -5.11 -25.20
C GLU A 146 -13.65 -4.73 -24.19
N SER A 147 -14.12 -5.68 -23.37
CA SER A 147 -15.15 -5.40 -22.37
C SER A 147 -14.60 -4.77 -21.09
N ILE A 148 -13.29 -4.64 -20.95
CA ILE A 148 -12.65 -3.97 -19.82
C ILE A 148 -12.93 -2.46 -19.88
N GLU A 149 -13.42 -1.91 -18.78
CA GLU A 149 -13.91 -0.53 -18.70
C GLU A 149 -13.01 0.39 -17.85
N ALA A 150 -12.10 -0.17 -17.04
CA ALA A 150 -11.13 0.61 -16.24
C ALA A 150 -9.91 -0.23 -15.87
N VAL A 151 -8.77 0.44 -15.65
CA VAL A 151 -7.54 -0.15 -15.09
C VAL A 151 -7.33 0.35 -13.67
N PHE A 152 -7.01 -0.54 -12.72
CA PHE A 152 -6.66 -0.21 -11.35
C PHE A 152 -5.33 -0.84 -10.95
N LEU A 153 -4.38 -0.01 -10.50
CA LEU A 153 -3.05 -0.44 -10.08
C LEU A 153 -2.70 0.09 -8.68
N THR A 154 -1.81 -0.62 -7.99
CA THR A 154 -1.14 -0.12 -6.78
C THR A 154 0.31 0.22 -7.12
N SER A 155 0.65 1.51 -7.05
CA SER A 155 1.99 2.04 -7.33
C SER A 155 2.24 3.32 -6.52
N PRO A 156 3.26 3.35 -5.64
CA PRO A 156 4.21 2.27 -5.40
C PRO A 156 3.57 1.05 -4.70
N THR A 157 4.21 -0.11 -4.85
CA THR A 157 3.87 -1.28 -4.05
C THR A 157 4.21 -1.02 -2.57
N TYR A 158 3.79 -1.92 -1.69
CA TYR A 158 4.11 -1.80 -0.25
C TYR A 158 5.62 -1.70 0.00
N ASP A 159 6.40 -2.43 -0.78
CA ASP A 159 7.87 -2.50 -0.69
C ASP A 159 8.57 -1.38 -1.47
N GLY A 160 7.83 -0.50 -2.14
CA GLY A 160 8.33 0.69 -2.81
C GLY A 160 8.69 0.53 -4.29
N ILE A 161 8.13 -0.45 -5.00
CA ILE A 161 8.32 -0.58 -6.44
C ILE A 161 7.27 0.26 -7.17
N VAL A 162 7.73 1.09 -8.10
CA VAL A 162 6.91 2.01 -8.89
C VAL A 162 6.82 1.51 -10.32
N SER A 163 5.61 1.32 -10.84
CA SER A 163 5.34 0.95 -12.24
C SER A 163 5.51 2.15 -13.19
N ASP A 164 5.71 1.89 -14.47
CA ASP A 164 5.69 2.91 -15.51
C ASP A 164 4.25 3.41 -15.77
N ILE A 165 3.80 4.30 -14.87
CA ILE A 165 2.43 4.83 -14.89
C ILE A 165 2.17 5.65 -16.14
N GLU A 166 3.17 6.39 -16.66
CA GLU A 166 3.01 7.22 -17.85
C GLU A 166 2.63 6.35 -19.06
N LYS A 167 3.39 5.29 -19.30
CA LYS A 167 3.13 4.37 -20.41
C LYS A 167 1.82 3.59 -20.22
N ILE A 168 1.53 3.16 -19.00
CA ILE A 168 0.26 2.47 -18.69
C ILE A 168 -0.94 3.40 -18.89
N ALA A 169 -0.84 4.68 -18.52
CA ALA A 169 -1.90 5.66 -18.77
C ALA A 169 -2.12 5.88 -20.26
N GLU A 170 -1.05 6.01 -21.06
CA GLU A 170 -1.15 6.10 -22.51
C GLU A 170 -1.88 4.91 -23.13
N ILE A 171 -1.55 3.68 -22.71
CA ILE A 171 -2.20 2.46 -23.18
C ILE A 171 -3.70 2.47 -22.80
N ALA A 172 -4.04 2.72 -21.54
CA ALA A 172 -5.43 2.77 -21.10
C ALA A 172 -6.25 3.83 -21.89
N HIS A 173 -5.67 5.01 -22.11
CA HIS A 173 -6.33 6.08 -22.86
C HIS A 173 -6.47 5.78 -24.36
N GLN A 174 -5.55 5.04 -24.98
CA GLN A 174 -5.70 4.54 -26.35
C GLN A 174 -6.90 3.61 -26.50
N HIS A 175 -7.23 2.85 -25.45
CA HIS A 175 -8.44 2.03 -25.38
C HIS A 175 -9.68 2.80 -24.89
N GLY A 176 -9.57 4.10 -24.61
CA GLY A 176 -10.70 4.95 -24.22
C GLY A 176 -11.19 4.72 -22.77
N ILE A 177 -10.37 4.17 -21.89
CA ILE A 177 -10.72 3.84 -20.49
C ILE A 177 -9.80 4.53 -19.49
N PRO A 178 -10.27 4.79 -18.24
CA PRO A 178 -9.49 5.44 -17.20
C PRO A 178 -8.46 4.52 -16.55
N LEU A 179 -7.37 5.14 -16.09
CA LEU A 179 -6.41 4.57 -15.15
C LEU A 179 -6.62 5.15 -13.75
N ILE A 180 -6.84 4.27 -12.77
CA ILE A 180 -6.95 4.62 -11.35
C ILE A 180 -5.74 4.03 -10.62
N VAL A 181 -5.06 4.85 -9.82
CA VAL A 181 -3.85 4.42 -9.09
C VAL A 181 -4.05 4.55 -7.59
N ASP A 182 -3.90 3.44 -6.89
CA ASP A 182 -3.69 3.41 -5.45
C ASP A 182 -2.23 3.77 -5.16
N GLU A 183 -1.99 5.04 -4.90
CA GLU A 183 -0.70 5.61 -4.51
C GLU A 183 -0.64 5.87 -2.99
N ALA A 184 -1.31 5.02 -2.19
CA ALA A 184 -1.38 5.20 -0.75
C ALA A 184 -0.01 5.24 -0.06
N HIS A 185 1.01 4.60 -0.62
CA HIS A 185 2.38 4.63 -0.14
C HIS A 185 3.26 5.70 -0.79
N GLY A 186 2.70 6.57 -1.64
CA GLY A 186 3.43 7.52 -2.47
C GLY A 186 3.02 8.98 -2.29
N ALA A 187 2.39 9.38 -1.18
CA ALA A 187 1.96 10.76 -0.98
C ALA A 187 3.11 11.79 -1.03
N HIS A 188 4.34 11.37 -0.79
CA HIS A 188 5.56 12.17 -0.87
C HIS A 188 6.19 12.24 -2.28
N LEU A 189 5.70 11.44 -3.22
CA LEU A 189 6.25 11.38 -4.57
C LEU A 189 6.01 12.68 -5.35
N GLY A 190 6.98 13.05 -6.20
CA GLY A 190 6.90 14.24 -7.06
C GLY A 190 7.29 15.55 -6.39
N PHE A 191 7.56 15.59 -5.08
CA PHE A 191 7.97 16.82 -4.39
C PHE A 191 9.47 17.10 -4.43
N HIS A 192 10.27 16.12 -4.81
CA HIS A 192 11.73 16.28 -4.96
C HIS A 192 12.27 15.37 -6.07
N PRO A 193 13.28 15.80 -6.86
CA PRO A 193 13.82 15.02 -8.00
C PRO A 193 14.42 13.65 -7.62
N TYR A 194 14.79 13.46 -6.38
CA TYR A 194 15.33 12.19 -5.87
C TYR A 194 14.27 11.08 -5.78
N PHE A 195 13.00 11.46 -5.73
CA PHE A 195 11.89 10.50 -5.65
C PHE A 195 11.18 10.38 -7.01
N PRO A 196 10.54 9.26 -7.31
CA PRO A 196 9.70 9.11 -8.49
C PRO A 196 8.62 10.18 -8.57
N LYS A 197 8.11 10.44 -9.76
CA LYS A 197 6.98 11.34 -9.98
C LYS A 197 5.68 10.71 -9.45
N SER A 198 4.75 11.55 -9.01
CA SER A 198 3.40 11.10 -8.63
C SER A 198 2.57 10.69 -9.86
N ALA A 199 1.75 9.67 -9.71
CA ALA A 199 0.89 9.11 -10.75
C ALA A 199 -0.05 10.15 -11.38
N ILE A 200 -0.52 11.15 -10.62
CA ILE A 200 -1.40 12.21 -11.16
C ILE A 200 -0.69 13.08 -12.20
N THR A 201 0.61 13.26 -12.08
CA THR A 201 1.42 14.01 -13.05
C THR A 201 1.80 13.17 -14.27
N LEU A 202 1.76 11.84 -14.13
CA LEU A 202 2.07 10.86 -15.18
C LEU A 202 0.84 10.42 -15.99
N GLY A 203 -0.33 11.04 -15.78
CA GLY A 203 -1.50 10.83 -16.61
C GLY A 203 -2.58 9.94 -15.98
N ALA A 204 -2.44 9.46 -14.75
CA ALA A 204 -3.52 8.75 -14.06
C ALA A 204 -4.75 9.67 -13.89
N ASP A 205 -5.95 9.11 -14.06
CA ASP A 205 -7.23 9.81 -13.98
C ASP A 205 -7.68 10.10 -12.56
N VAL A 206 -7.47 9.14 -11.68
CA VAL A 206 -7.72 9.26 -10.24
C VAL A 206 -6.58 8.62 -9.48
N VAL A 207 -6.07 9.34 -8.49
CA VAL A 207 -4.98 8.88 -7.61
C VAL A 207 -5.40 9.01 -6.17
N ILE A 208 -5.21 7.97 -5.39
CA ILE A 208 -5.56 7.95 -3.97
C ILE A 208 -4.27 7.84 -3.15
N GLN A 209 -4.03 8.80 -2.24
CA GLN A 209 -2.85 8.83 -1.40
C GLN A 209 -3.22 8.83 0.08
N SER A 210 -2.51 8.04 0.90
CA SER A 210 -2.59 8.12 2.37
C SER A 210 -1.56 9.13 2.85
N LEU A 211 -2.01 10.33 3.24
CA LEU A 211 -1.08 11.35 3.75
C LEU A 211 -0.31 10.85 4.96
N HIS A 212 -1.00 10.16 5.88
CA HIS A 212 -0.42 9.65 7.11
C HIS A 212 0.70 8.63 6.94
N LYS A 213 0.81 7.94 5.79
CA LYS A 213 1.82 6.89 5.62
C LYS A 213 3.22 7.46 5.44
N THR A 214 3.36 8.50 4.65
CA THR A 214 4.67 9.02 4.23
C THR A 214 4.86 10.52 4.50
N LEU A 215 3.79 11.22 4.87
CA LEU A 215 3.78 12.64 5.21
C LEU A 215 3.32 12.86 6.66
N PRO A 216 3.56 14.06 7.24
CA PRO A 216 3.28 14.35 8.64
C PRO A 216 1.80 14.65 8.90
N ALA A 217 0.95 13.66 8.78
CA ALA A 217 -0.48 13.73 9.10
C ALA A 217 -0.90 12.58 10.00
N PRO A 218 -1.97 12.71 10.81
CA PRO A 218 -2.48 11.64 11.67
C PRO A 218 -2.96 10.43 10.88
N THR A 219 -2.86 9.25 11.48
CA THR A 219 -3.43 8.02 10.93
C THR A 219 -4.88 8.22 10.50
N GLN A 220 -5.28 7.62 9.37
CA GLN A 220 -6.60 7.72 8.73
C GLN A 220 -6.72 8.87 7.72
N THR A 221 -5.89 9.92 7.79
CA THR A 221 -5.92 11.01 6.79
C THR A 221 -5.45 10.55 5.42
N ALA A 222 -6.19 10.92 4.40
CA ALA A 222 -5.86 10.61 3.01
C ALA A 222 -6.39 11.71 2.07
N ILE A 223 -5.99 11.64 0.80
CA ILE A 223 -6.43 12.56 -0.23
C ILE A 223 -6.67 11.82 -1.54
N LEU A 224 -7.69 12.23 -2.27
CA LEU A 224 -7.96 11.76 -3.61
C LEU A 224 -7.77 12.90 -4.60
N HIS A 225 -7.02 12.65 -5.65
CA HIS A 225 -6.78 13.57 -6.76
C HIS A 225 -7.55 13.11 -7.99
N TRP A 226 -8.22 14.05 -8.66
CA TRP A 226 -8.98 13.80 -9.88
C TRP A 226 -8.45 14.69 -11.02
N LYS A 227 -8.20 14.07 -12.18
CA LYS A 227 -7.75 14.73 -13.41
C LYS A 227 -8.23 13.94 -14.63
N SER A 228 -9.50 13.60 -14.68
CA SER A 228 -10.05 12.72 -15.69
C SER A 228 -10.91 13.43 -16.74
N SER A 229 -10.94 12.84 -17.94
CA SER A 229 -11.97 13.07 -18.95
C SER A 229 -12.95 11.89 -19.08
N TYR A 230 -12.66 10.76 -18.44
CA TYR A 230 -13.45 9.52 -18.46
C TYR A 230 -14.39 9.39 -17.25
N ILE A 231 -13.95 9.87 -16.09
CA ILE A 231 -14.71 9.79 -14.84
C ILE A 231 -15.30 11.17 -14.53
N LYS A 232 -16.61 11.25 -14.49
CA LYS A 232 -17.31 12.51 -14.16
C LYS A 232 -17.07 12.88 -12.70
N LYS A 233 -16.70 14.15 -12.45
CA LYS A 233 -16.42 14.66 -11.10
C LYS A 233 -17.63 14.50 -10.19
N GLU A 234 -18.82 14.86 -10.66
CA GLU A 234 -20.07 14.80 -9.90
C GLU A 234 -20.41 13.36 -9.47
N ARG A 235 -20.05 12.37 -10.30
CA ARG A 235 -20.23 10.96 -9.96
C ARG A 235 -19.24 10.51 -8.87
N LEU A 236 -18.01 11.02 -8.91
CA LEU A 236 -17.00 10.76 -7.86
C LEU A 236 -17.44 11.40 -6.54
N GLU A 237 -17.85 12.65 -6.54
CA GLU A 237 -18.37 13.36 -5.36
C GLU A 237 -19.57 12.64 -4.75
N TRP A 238 -20.47 12.12 -5.58
CA TRP A 238 -21.60 11.30 -5.11
C TRP A 238 -21.14 10.06 -4.34
N PHE A 239 -20.14 9.34 -4.82
CA PHE A 239 -19.63 8.15 -4.13
C PHE A 239 -18.76 8.49 -2.92
N LEU A 240 -18.04 9.59 -2.93
CA LEU A 240 -17.38 10.11 -1.73
C LEU A 240 -18.41 10.37 -0.62
N ASN A 241 -19.51 11.02 -0.93
CA ASN A 241 -20.59 11.26 0.03
C ASN A 241 -21.22 9.95 0.59
N ILE A 242 -21.24 8.87 -0.21
CA ILE A 242 -21.73 7.57 0.25
C ILE A 242 -20.75 6.87 1.21
N TYR A 243 -19.43 6.96 0.95
CA TYR A 243 -18.43 6.19 1.68
C TYR A 243 -17.71 6.96 2.79
N GLU A 244 -17.84 8.28 2.80
CA GLU A 244 -17.36 9.14 3.88
C GLU A 244 -18.41 9.28 4.98
N THR A 245 -17.95 9.58 6.20
CA THR A 245 -18.83 9.93 7.31
C THR A 245 -19.52 11.28 7.07
N SER A 246 -20.77 11.43 7.51
CA SER A 246 -21.50 12.71 7.44
C SER A 246 -20.99 13.75 8.45
N SER A 247 -20.24 13.32 9.47
CA SER A 247 -19.62 14.20 10.48
C SER A 247 -18.11 14.02 10.44
N PRO A 248 -17.40 14.73 9.53
CA PRO A 248 -15.96 14.60 9.38
C PRO A 248 -15.22 15.18 10.57
N SER A 249 -14.11 14.57 10.95
CA SER A 249 -13.24 15.12 12.00
C SER A 249 -12.49 16.36 11.50
N TYR A 250 -12.81 17.51 12.07
CA TYR A 250 -12.10 18.77 11.77
C TYR A 250 -10.62 18.75 12.22
N LEU A 251 -10.27 17.90 13.19
CA LEU A 251 -8.88 17.65 13.53
C LEU A 251 -8.10 17.02 12.36
N PHE A 252 -8.75 16.09 11.63
CA PHE A 252 -8.14 15.50 10.44
C PHE A 252 -8.08 16.50 9.29
N LEU A 253 -9.15 17.26 9.05
CA LEU A 253 -9.17 18.28 7.99
C LEU A 253 -8.09 19.34 8.22
N ALA A 254 -8.00 19.89 9.44
CA ALA A 254 -6.95 20.84 9.79
C ALA A 254 -5.54 20.25 9.65
N SER A 255 -5.34 18.99 10.05
CA SER A 255 -4.03 18.33 9.92
C SER A 255 -3.65 18.08 8.46
N MET A 256 -4.60 17.78 7.58
CA MET A 256 -4.37 17.63 6.14
C MET A 256 -4.02 18.96 5.49
N ASP A 257 -4.74 20.03 5.82
CA ASP A 257 -4.44 21.37 5.31
C ASP A 257 -3.08 21.88 5.83
N GLU A 258 -2.73 21.60 7.09
CA GLU A 258 -1.42 21.91 7.64
C GLU A 258 -0.29 21.14 6.93
N CYS A 259 -0.54 19.88 6.55
CA CYS A 259 0.39 19.11 5.72
C CYS A 259 0.57 19.74 4.32
N VAL A 260 -0.51 20.22 3.70
CA VAL A 260 -0.46 20.96 2.42
C VAL A 260 0.33 22.26 2.59
N ARG A 261 0.09 23.00 3.68
CA ARG A 261 0.83 24.24 3.99
C ARG A 261 2.33 23.99 4.14
N LEU A 262 2.71 22.99 4.92
CA LEU A 262 4.12 22.60 5.11
C LEU A 262 4.80 22.28 3.77
N LEU A 263 4.14 21.50 2.92
CA LEU A 263 4.69 21.14 1.61
C LEU A 263 4.76 22.35 0.66
N THR A 264 3.85 23.32 0.80
CA THR A 264 3.87 24.54 0.00
C THR A 264 5.00 25.49 0.42
N GLU A 265 5.23 25.63 1.72
CA GLU A 265 6.12 26.64 2.28
C GLU A 265 7.56 26.13 2.53
N GLU A 266 7.73 24.85 2.89
CA GLU A 266 8.99 24.33 3.41
C GLU A 266 9.46 23.02 2.76
N LYS A 267 8.84 22.55 1.68
CA LYS A 267 9.16 21.21 1.09
C LYS A 267 10.65 21.04 0.78
N GLU A 268 11.30 22.05 0.18
CA GLU A 268 12.72 21.99 -0.17
C GLU A 268 13.58 21.68 1.05
N LYS A 269 13.37 22.42 2.15
CA LYS A 269 14.12 22.23 3.41
C LYS A 269 14.01 20.81 3.95
N TYR A 270 12.79 20.25 3.96
CA TYR A 270 12.56 18.90 4.49
C TYR A 270 13.05 17.81 3.53
N PHE A 271 12.79 17.95 2.23
CA PHE A 271 13.16 16.93 1.26
C PHE A 271 14.66 16.91 0.96
N ASP A 272 15.36 18.06 0.91
CA ASP A 272 16.82 18.10 0.74
C ASP A 272 17.52 17.41 1.91
N ALA A 273 17.07 17.67 3.15
CA ALA A 273 17.59 17.00 4.34
C ALA A 273 17.27 15.51 4.35
N TYR A 274 16.12 15.12 3.83
CA TYR A 274 15.71 13.71 3.72
C TYR A 274 16.49 12.95 2.65
N GLU A 275 16.64 13.54 1.46
CA GLU A 275 17.51 13.01 0.40
C GLU A 275 18.91 12.73 0.94
N LYS A 276 19.51 13.73 1.63
CA LYS A 276 20.85 13.57 2.19
C LYS A 276 20.94 12.38 3.13
N ARG A 277 19.99 12.24 4.07
CA ARG A 277 19.96 11.10 5.02
C ARG A 277 19.84 9.77 4.32
N LEU A 278 18.99 9.67 3.30
CA LEU A 278 18.84 8.45 2.51
C LEU A 278 20.10 8.11 1.73
N LYS A 279 20.69 9.09 1.04
CA LYS A 279 21.95 8.87 0.29
C LYS A 279 23.10 8.43 1.20
N ASP A 280 23.28 9.14 2.30
CA ASP A 280 24.31 8.81 3.29
C ASP A 280 24.11 7.39 3.86
N PHE A 281 22.85 6.98 4.10
CA PHE A 281 22.53 5.64 4.58
C PHE A 281 22.83 4.57 3.52
N TYR A 282 22.37 4.76 2.28
CA TYR A 282 22.61 3.80 1.19
C TYR A 282 24.09 3.66 0.86
N GLU A 283 24.84 4.78 0.84
CA GLU A 283 26.30 4.77 0.64
C GLU A 283 27.01 3.96 1.72
N LYS A 284 26.72 4.24 3.00
CA LYS A 284 27.30 3.49 4.12
C LYS A 284 26.90 2.00 4.07
N ALA A 285 25.62 1.71 3.80
CA ALA A 285 25.11 0.34 3.74
C ALA A 285 25.65 -0.48 2.55
N SER A 286 26.12 0.17 1.48
CA SER A 286 26.74 -0.51 0.33
C SER A 286 28.01 -1.31 0.67
N HIS A 287 28.62 -1.04 1.81
CA HIS A 287 29.81 -1.74 2.30
C HIS A 287 29.52 -2.99 3.13
N PHE A 288 28.25 -3.26 3.44
CA PHE A 288 27.85 -4.48 4.15
C PHE A 288 28.11 -5.74 3.30
N SER A 289 28.55 -6.81 3.95
CA SER A 289 28.87 -8.09 3.32
C SER A 289 27.77 -9.13 3.52
N ASN A 290 27.14 -9.13 4.71
CA ASN A 290 26.17 -10.12 5.15
C ASN A 290 24.75 -9.56 5.31
N VAL A 291 24.63 -8.22 5.33
CA VAL A 291 23.35 -7.50 5.29
C VAL A 291 23.19 -6.86 3.92
N GLU A 292 22.02 -6.95 3.35
CA GLU A 292 21.67 -6.37 2.07
C GLU A 292 20.57 -5.34 2.26
N VAL A 293 20.73 -4.16 1.66
CA VAL A 293 19.72 -3.12 1.57
C VAL A 293 19.37 -2.94 0.11
N MET A 294 18.12 -3.20 -0.27
CA MET A 294 17.69 -3.14 -1.67
C MET A 294 17.81 -1.71 -2.23
N GLY A 295 18.61 -1.54 -3.26
CA GLY A 295 18.78 -0.30 -4.02
C GLY A 295 18.12 -0.37 -5.40
N GLU A 296 18.24 0.71 -6.19
CA GLU A 296 17.77 0.75 -7.60
C GLU A 296 18.52 -0.25 -8.50
N VAL A 297 19.77 -0.56 -8.16
CA VAL A 297 20.60 -1.52 -8.92
C VAL A 297 19.97 -2.90 -8.98
N ASP A 298 19.21 -3.27 -7.95
CA ASP A 298 18.57 -4.58 -7.82
C ASP A 298 17.33 -4.72 -8.73
N LEU A 299 16.93 -3.65 -9.42
CA LEU A 299 15.81 -3.63 -10.38
C LEU A 299 16.27 -3.71 -11.85
N LYS A 300 17.59 -3.79 -12.12
CA LYS A 300 18.14 -3.72 -13.50
C LYS A 300 17.65 -4.82 -14.45
N GLU A 301 17.19 -5.96 -13.92
CA GLU A 301 16.62 -7.03 -14.73
C GLU A 301 15.11 -6.89 -14.97
N THR A 302 14.46 -5.93 -14.30
CA THR A 302 13.05 -5.58 -14.47
C THR A 302 12.96 -4.20 -15.14
N GLU A 303 13.23 -4.13 -16.45
CA GLU A 303 13.09 -2.89 -17.22
C GLU A 303 11.70 -2.26 -17.02
N GLY A 304 11.65 -0.97 -16.72
CA GLY A 304 10.41 -0.20 -16.58
C GLY A 304 9.93 0.04 -15.15
N PHE A 305 10.67 -0.41 -14.12
CA PHE A 305 10.36 -0.08 -12.74
C PHE A 305 11.32 0.94 -12.14
N ALA A 306 10.78 1.80 -11.25
CA ALA A 306 11.57 2.64 -10.37
C ALA A 306 11.39 2.19 -8.92
N LYS A 307 12.31 2.62 -8.04
CA LYS A 307 12.21 2.37 -6.59
C LYS A 307 11.95 3.66 -5.84
N ASP A 308 11.03 3.59 -4.89
CA ASP A 308 10.90 4.60 -3.83
C ASP A 308 12.02 4.39 -2.81
N PRO A 309 13.02 5.29 -2.74
CA PRO A 309 14.16 5.13 -1.83
C PRO A 309 13.80 5.27 -0.35
N SER A 310 12.60 5.73 -0.04
CA SER A 310 12.08 5.85 1.34
C SER A 310 11.76 4.49 1.98
N LYS A 311 11.64 3.44 1.18
CA LYS A 311 11.35 2.07 1.60
C LYS A 311 12.65 1.29 1.72
N LEU A 312 13.14 1.12 2.94
CA LEU A 312 14.37 0.36 3.19
C LEU A 312 14.03 -1.12 3.36
N VAL A 313 14.19 -1.89 2.29
CA VAL A 313 14.02 -3.35 2.29
C VAL A 313 15.34 -3.98 2.73
N LEU A 314 15.34 -4.63 3.89
CA LEU A 314 16.51 -5.13 4.59
C LEU A 314 16.53 -6.65 4.59
N ARG A 315 17.63 -7.29 4.20
CA ARG A 315 17.80 -8.74 4.21
C ARG A 315 19.12 -9.11 4.89
N ALA A 316 19.10 -10.11 5.78
CA ALA A 316 20.27 -10.57 6.52
C ALA A 316 20.43 -12.10 6.49
N THR A 317 20.02 -12.74 5.38
CA THR A 317 20.10 -14.20 5.22
C THR A 317 21.53 -14.71 5.16
N LYS A 318 22.48 -13.90 4.67
CA LYS A 318 23.92 -14.20 4.72
C LYS A 318 24.47 -14.17 6.13
N ALA A 319 23.87 -13.35 7.04
CA ALA A 319 24.14 -13.36 8.47
C ALA A 319 23.33 -14.42 9.24
N GLY A 320 22.65 -15.34 8.55
CA GLY A 320 21.89 -16.44 9.13
C GLY A 320 20.50 -16.11 9.65
N LEU A 321 19.97 -14.89 9.38
CA LEU A 321 18.68 -14.41 9.90
C LEU A 321 17.59 -14.46 8.82
N SER A 322 16.39 -14.90 9.21
CA SER A 322 15.17 -14.66 8.42
C SER A 322 14.71 -13.21 8.56
N GLY A 323 13.72 -12.80 7.76
CA GLY A 323 13.11 -11.49 7.90
C GLY A 323 12.48 -11.28 9.28
N GLU A 324 11.82 -12.31 9.83
CA GLU A 324 11.24 -12.25 11.18
C GLU A 324 12.30 -12.16 12.28
N GLU A 325 13.35 -12.96 12.21
CA GLU A 325 14.46 -12.92 13.18
C GLU A 325 15.18 -11.56 13.13
N LEU A 326 15.39 -10.99 11.94
CA LEU A 326 15.93 -9.64 11.77
C LEU A 326 14.99 -8.60 12.39
N TYR A 327 13.70 -8.67 12.11
CA TYR A 327 12.68 -7.77 12.65
C TYR A 327 12.65 -7.79 14.17
N GLN A 328 12.58 -8.98 14.79
CA GLN A 328 12.54 -9.14 16.23
C GLN A 328 13.85 -8.67 16.88
N LEU A 329 15.00 -8.98 16.28
CA LEU A 329 16.30 -8.53 16.77
C LEU A 329 16.41 -7.00 16.77
N LEU A 330 15.98 -6.33 15.70
CA LEU A 330 15.98 -4.87 15.59
C LEU A 330 15.03 -4.24 16.62
N ARG A 331 13.87 -4.83 16.83
CA ARG A 331 12.88 -4.36 17.78
C ARG A 331 13.31 -4.56 19.24
N GLU A 332 13.77 -5.75 19.62
CA GLU A 332 13.99 -6.12 21.01
C GLU A 332 15.35 -5.65 21.56
N LYS A 333 16.40 -5.75 20.74
CA LYS A 333 17.74 -5.38 21.16
C LYS A 333 18.10 -3.93 20.86
N TYR A 334 17.68 -3.42 19.68
CA TYR A 334 18.09 -2.08 19.21
C TYR A 334 16.97 -1.05 19.35
N HIS A 335 15.80 -1.45 19.83
CA HIS A 335 14.61 -0.60 20.01
C HIS A 335 14.22 0.16 18.74
N LEU A 336 14.26 -0.55 17.61
CA LEU A 336 13.89 -0.05 16.29
C LEU A 336 12.63 -0.78 15.82
N GLN A 337 11.49 -0.11 15.84
CA GLN A 337 10.23 -0.70 15.40
C GLN A 337 10.09 -0.50 13.88
N LEU A 338 10.29 -1.57 13.11
CA LEU A 338 10.08 -1.57 11.67
C LEU A 338 8.60 -1.69 11.33
N GLU A 339 8.28 -1.49 10.06
CA GLU A 339 6.90 -1.58 9.55
C GLU A 339 6.40 -3.02 9.51
N MET A 340 7.18 -3.92 8.92
CA MET A 340 6.83 -5.33 8.80
C MET A 340 8.03 -6.21 8.47
N CYS A 341 7.80 -7.53 8.51
CA CYS A 341 8.69 -8.52 7.92
C CYS A 341 7.90 -9.54 7.09
N GLN A 342 8.52 -10.09 6.07
CA GLN A 342 7.97 -11.19 5.28
C GLN A 342 9.10 -12.05 4.72
N GLY A 343 9.01 -13.37 4.90
CA GLY A 343 10.00 -14.30 4.36
C GLY A 343 11.42 -13.97 4.82
N ASP A 344 12.23 -13.50 3.90
CA ASP A 344 13.67 -13.27 4.10
C ASP A 344 14.02 -11.79 4.35
N TYR A 345 13.06 -10.88 4.37
CA TYR A 345 13.30 -9.45 4.54
C TYR A 345 12.44 -8.80 5.61
N ALA A 346 12.91 -7.66 6.09
CA ALA A 346 12.16 -6.72 6.90
C ALA A 346 12.09 -5.36 6.20
N LEU A 347 11.00 -4.63 6.38
CA LEU A 347 10.76 -3.32 5.78
C LEU A 347 10.77 -2.24 6.84
N ALA A 348 11.66 -1.26 6.68
CA ALA A 348 11.59 0.00 7.40
C ALA A 348 11.00 1.08 6.49
N MET A 349 10.00 1.80 6.98
CA MET A 349 9.42 2.96 6.33
C MET A 349 10.00 4.24 6.92
N THR A 350 10.57 5.09 6.07
CA THR A 350 11.10 6.38 6.46
C THR A 350 10.25 7.53 5.90
N SER A 351 10.45 8.73 6.40
CA SER A 351 9.73 9.94 6.00
C SER A 351 10.60 11.19 6.15
N ILE A 352 10.10 12.33 5.69
CA ILE A 352 10.75 13.64 5.86
C ILE A 352 10.93 14.04 7.35
N TYR A 353 10.21 13.41 8.29
CA TYR A 353 10.26 13.67 9.73
C TYR A 353 11.21 12.74 10.51
N ASP A 354 11.87 11.79 9.85
CA ASP A 354 12.91 11.00 10.49
C ASP A 354 14.13 11.87 10.84
N SER A 355 14.83 11.50 11.92
CA SER A 355 16.03 12.20 12.38
C SER A 355 17.31 11.51 11.89
N GLU A 356 18.41 12.24 11.92
CA GLU A 356 19.76 11.66 11.74
C GLU A 356 20.01 10.56 12.77
N GLU A 357 19.64 10.78 14.05
CA GLU A 357 19.75 9.79 15.12
C GLU A 357 19.06 8.46 14.75
N GLY A 358 17.85 8.50 14.16
CA GLY A 358 17.13 7.30 13.76
C GLY A 358 17.85 6.51 12.69
N PHE A 359 18.39 7.19 11.67
CA PHE A 359 19.21 6.58 10.64
C PHE A 359 20.54 6.02 11.18
N ASP A 360 21.21 6.76 12.06
CA ASP A 360 22.45 6.30 12.69
C ASP A 360 22.23 5.09 13.60
N ARG A 361 21.14 5.05 14.36
CA ARG A 361 20.74 3.86 15.15
C ARG A 361 20.49 2.66 14.27
N LEU A 362 19.76 2.83 13.16
CA LEU A 362 19.52 1.74 12.22
C LEU A 362 20.83 1.25 11.59
N TYR A 363 21.68 2.17 11.12
CA TYR A 363 22.97 1.83 10.54
C TYR A 363 23.86 1.05 11.52
N ALA A 364 24.01 1.55 12.75
CA ALA A 364 24.84 0.88 13.78
C ALA A 364 24.35 -0.52 14.13
N ALA A 365 23.01 -0.70 14.19
CA ALA A 365 22.41 -2.02 14.41
C ALA A 365 22.71 -2.99 13.26
N LEU A 366 22.56 -2.54 12.02
CA LEU A 366 22.83 -3.36 10.83
C LEU A 366 24.34 -3.65 10.69
N GLU A 367 25.20 -2.70 11.00
CA GLU A 367 26.67 -2.91 11.00
C GLU A 367 27.09 -3.95 12.04
N GLU A 368 26.49 -3.98 13.23
CA GLU A 368 26.76 -5.02 14.23
C GLU A 368 26.26 -6.39 13.76
N ILE A 369 25.13 -6.44 13.07
CA ILE A 369 24.59 -7.68 12.48
C ILE A 369 25.49 -8.17 11.35
N ASP A 370 25.96 -7.25 10.48
CA ASP A 370 26.83 -7.57 9.34
C ASP A 370 28.16 -8.23 9.75
N LYS A 371 28.68 -7.85 10.91
CA LYS A 371 29.94 -8.42 11.47
C LYS A 371 29.80 -9.84 12.02
N LYS A 372 28.58 -10.39 12.10
CA LYS A 372 28.38 -11.76 12.62
C LYS A 372 28.77 -12.79 11.58
N GLU A 373 29.67 -13.68 11.96
CA GLU A 373 29.94 -14.90 11.21
C GLU A 373 28.85 -15.95 11.53
N ALA A 374 28.02 -16.25 10.54
CA ALA A 374 27.00 -17.27 10.62
C ALA A 374 26.90 -18.05 9.32
N ALA A 375 26.41 -19.30 9.39
CA ALA A 375 26.07 -20.04 8.17
C ALA A 375 24.90 -19.35 7.46
N ALA A 376 25.08 -19.06 6.16
CA ALA A 376 24.04 -18.47 5.36
C ALA A 376 22.76 -19.33 5.40
N ARG A 377 21.61 -18.66 5.59
CA ARG A 377 20.30 -19.32 5.58
C ARG A 377 19.86 -19.59 4.15
N ARG A 378 19.17 -20.71 3.94
CA ARG A 378 18.52 -20.98 2.66
C ARG A 378 17.36 -19.99 2.45
N THR A 379 17.42 -19.22 1.38
CA THR A 379 16.41 -18.21 1.04
C THR A 379 15.14 -18.84 0.50
N ILE A 380 14.01 -18.13 0.68
CA ILE A 380 12.77 -18.41 -0.05
C ILE A 380 13.02 -18.01 -1.51
N THR A 381 12.83 -18.96 -2.41
CA THR A 381 13.12 -18.72 -3.82
C THR A 381 12.04 -17.82 -4.44
N PRO A 382 12.38 -16.90 -5.37
CA PRO A 382 11.40 -16.19 -6.18
C PRO A 382 10.39 -17.12 -6.86
N GLN A 383 10.82 -18.34 -7.22
CA GLN A 383 9.96 -19.36 -7.81
C GLN A 383 8.82 -19.77 -6.86
N PHE A 384 9.08 -19.98 -5.56
CA PHE A 384 8.04 -20.30 -4.58
C PHE A 384 6.99 -19.19 -4.50
N LEU A 385 7.43 -17.93 -4.48
CA LEU A 385 6.52 -16.77 -4.45
C LEU A 385 5.71 -16.66 -5.76
N THR A 386 6.34 -16.90 -6.91
CA THR A 386 5.66 -16.94 -8.20
C THR A 386 4.55 -18.02 -8.22
N GLU A 387 4.82 -19.20 -7.67
CA GLU A 387 3.82 -20.27 -7.56
C GLU A 387 2.69 -19.90 -6.57
N ALA A 388 3.02 -19.21 -5.46
CA ALA A 388 2.04 -18.75 -4.47
C ALA A 388 1.01 -17.79 -5.07
N TYR A 389 1.46 -16.90 -5.94
CA TYR A 389 0.65 -15.86 -6.58
C TYR A 389 0.38 -16.14 -8.07
N ALA A 390 0.52 -17.38 -8.53
CA ALA A 390 0.28 -17.78 -9.92
C ALA A 390 -1.16 -17.51 -10.35
N LYS A 391 -1.35 -17.32 -11.67
CA LYS A 391 -2.67 -17.14 -12.29
C LYS A 391 -3.58 -18.31 -11.97
N ARG A 392 -4.81 -18.01 -11.56
CA ARG A 392 -5.84 -18.99 -11.22
C ARG A 392 -7.08 -18.82 -12.11
N THR A 393 -7.82 -19.90 -12.28
CA THR A 393 -9.10 -19.84 -12.98
C THR A 393 -10.15 -19.19 -12.09
N VAL A 394 -10.75 -18.11 -12.54
CA VAL A 394 -11.93 -17.50 -11.92
C VAL A 394 -13.17 -18.28 -12.42
N ARG A 395 -13.96 -18.85 -11.52
CA ARG A 395 -15.17 -19.63 -11.84
C ARG A 395 -16.44 -18.81 -11.70
N ILE A 396 -16.49 -17.95 -10.69
CA ILE A 396 -17.60 -17.04 -10.42
C ILE A 396 -17.03 -15.72 -9.88
N SER A 397 -17.81 -14.66 -9.87
CA SER A 397 -17.39 -13.38 -9.34
C SER A 397 -17.16 -13.43 -7.82
N ILE A 398 -16.44 -12.45 -7.30
CA ILE A 398 -16.20 -12.29 -5.85
C ILE A 398 -17.53 -12.20 -5.10
N ALA A 399 -18.50 -11.45 -5.66
CA ALA A 399 -19.80 -11.24 -5.03
C ALA A 399 -20.60 -12.56 -4.97
N GLU A 400 -20.68 -13.27 -6.08
CA GLU A 400 -21.35 -14.58 -6.10
C GLU A 400 -20.72 -15.56 -5.13
N ALA A 401 -19.39 -15.59 -5.01
CA ALA A 401 -18.70 -16.51 -4.11
C ALA A 401 -18.89 -16.18 -2.63
N LEU A 402 -18.88 -14.90 -2.26
CA LEU A 402 -19.04 -14.46 -0.87
C LEU A 402 -20.50 -14.58 -0.38
N ASP A 403 -21.49 -14.41 -1.28
CA ASP A 403 -22.91 -14.54 -0.95
C ASP A 403 -23.41 -15.98 -1.06
N ALA A 404 -22.62 -16.90 -1.64
CA ALA A 404 -22.96 -18.30 -1.74
C ALA A 404 -22.88 -19.03 -0.39
N LYS A 405 -23.59 -20.15 -0.29
CA LYS A 405 -23.40 -21.07 0.84
C LYS A 405 -21.99 -21.67 0.77
N THR A 406 -21.33 -21.75 1.93
CA THR A 406 -19.97 -22.27 2.04
C THR A 406 -19.89 -23.41 3.05
N ALA A 407 -18.89 -24.27 2.87
CA ALA A 407 -18.49 -25.29 3.85
C ALA A 407 -16.99 -25.24 4.11
N GLU A 408 -16.57 -25.58 5.32
CA GLU A 408 -15.19 -25.77 5.68
C GLU A 408 -14.76 -27.21 5.43
N ILE A 409 -13.80 -27.41 4.54
CA ILE A 409 -13.27 -28.73 4.18
C ILE A 409 -11.75 -28.75 4.28
N GLY A 410 -11.17 -29.94 4.36
CA GLY A 410 -9.72 -30.13 4.43
C GLY A 410 -9.02 -29.63 3.16
N LEU A 411 -7.78 -29.13 3.30
CA LEU A 411 -6.98 -28.60 2.19
C LEU A 411 -6.85 -29.59 1.02
N LYS A 412 -6.67 -30.89 1.30
CA LYS A 412 -6.56 -31.91 0.23
C LYS A 412 -7.87 -32.06 -0.56
N GLU A 413 -9.00 -31.98 0.14
CA GLU A 413 -10.36 -32.17 -0.42
C GLU A 413 -10.84 -30.92 -1.14
N SER A 414 -10.20 -29.78 -0.93
CA SER A 414 -10.58 -28.49 -1.55
C SER A 414 -10.09 -28.34 -2.99
N VAL A 415 -9.15 -29.17 -3.44
CA VAL A 415 -8.60 -29.10 -4.81
C VAL A 415 -9.71 -29.23 -5.84
N GLY A 416 -9.73 -28.33 -6.82
CA GLY A 416 -10.73 -28.27 -7.89
C GLY A 416 -12.08 -27.65 -7.48
N LYS A 417 -12.23 -27.24 -6.21
CA LYS A 417 -13.42 -26.50 -5.73
C LYS A 417 -13.21 -24.99 -5.85
N THR A 418 -14.31 -24.25 -5.75
CA THR A 418 -14.30 -22.78 -5.77
C THR A 418 -14.07 -22.24 -4.37
N ALA A 419 -13.12 -21.32 -4.22
CA ALA A 419 -12.85 -20.65 -2.96
C ALA A 419 -14.04 -19.82 -2.50
N GLY A 420 -14.46 -19.98 -1.26
CA GLY A 420 -15.54 -19.23 -0.62
C GLY A 420 -15.05 -18.14 0.35
N ALA A 421 -13.73 -17.96 0.48
CA ALA A 421 -13.12 -16.93 1.31
C ALA A 421 -11.74 -16.56 0.77
N PHE A 422 -11.25 -15.37 1.19
CA PHE A 422 -9.87 -14.97 0.94
C PHE A 422 -8.89 -15.84 1.74
N VAL A 423 -7.75 -16.17 1.13
CA VAL A 423 -6.58 -16.73 1.82
C VAL A 423 -5.40 -15.83 1.51
N TYR A 424 -4.74 -15.31 2.55
CA TYR A 424 -3.62 -14.38 2.39
C TYR A 424 -2.57 -14.56 3.49
N LEU A 425 -1.35 -14.20 3.15
CA LEU A 425 -0.27 -14.00 4.12
C LEU A 425 -0.39 -12.60 4.73
N TYR A 426 -0.19 -12.48 6.01
CA TYR A 426 -0.18 -11.19 6.68
C TYR A 426 1.06 -11.03 7.56
N PRO A 427 1.79 -9.92 7.43
CA PRO A 427 1.70 -8.85 6.41
C PRO A 427 2.14 -9.31 5.01
N PRO A 428 1.85 -8.55 3.90
CA PRO A 428 1.10 -7.30 3.81
C PRO A 428 -0.42 -7.50 3.61
N GLY A 429 -0.93 -8.73 3.55
CA GLY A 429 -2.35 -9.01 3.39
C GLY A 429 -2.80 -9.12 1.92
N ILE A 430 -1.88 -9.37 1.00
CA ILE A 430 -2.19 -9.64 -0.42
C ILE A 430 -2.74 -11.05 -0.54
N PRO A 431 -3.92 -11.25 -1.19
CA PRO A 431 -4.53 -12.56 -1.24
C PRO A 431 -3.78 -13.52 -2.17
N MET A 432 -3.45 -14.72 -1.67
CA MET A 432 -3.01 -15.86 -2.48
C MET A 432 -4.20 -16.52 -3.19
N LEU A 433 -5.37 -16.49 -2.55
CA LEU A 433 -6.63 -17.01 -3.08
C LEU A 433 -7.74 -16.00 -2.86
N VAL A 434 -8.52 -15.74 -3.91
CA VAL A 434 -9.67 -14.83 -3.87
C VAL A 434 -10.95 -15.65 -3.97
N PRO A 435 -12.03 -15.25 -3.29
CA PRO A 435 -13.34 -15.88 -3.47
C PRO A 435 -13.74 -15.94 -4.95
N GLY A 436 -14.21 -17.09 -5.39
CA GLY A 436 -14.57 -17.34 -6.80
C GLY A 436 -13.48 -17.97 -7.63
N GLU A 437 -12.23 -18.00 -7.18
CA GLU A 437 -11.14 -18.71 -7.84
C GLU A 437 -11.19 -20.22 -7.59
N GLU A 438 -10.71 -20.99 -8.55
CA GLU A 438 -10.48 -22.44 -8.36
C GLU A 438 -9.28 -22.67 -7.45
N ILE A 439 -9.45 -23.54 -6.46
CA ILE A 439 -8.37 -23.97 -5.57
C ILE A 439 -7.54 -25.03 -6.29
N SER A 440 -6.36 -24.63 -6.77
CA SER A 440 -5.46 -25.54 -7.48
C SER A 440 -4.63 -26.43 -6.53
N LYS A 441 -4.01 -27.47 -7.06
CA LYS A 441 -3.07 -28.33 -6.30
C LYS A 441 -1.86 -27.52 -5.81
N GLU A 442 -1.37 -26.61 -6.63
CA GLU A 442 -0.24 -25.73 -6.35
C GLU A 442 -0.59 -24.78 -5.21
N ALA A 443 -1.79 -24.18 -5.22
CA ALA A 443 -2.26 -23.35 -4.11
C ALA A 443 -2.26 -24.10 -2.78
N VAL A 444 -2.76 -25.32 -2.77
CA VAL A 444 -2.77 -26.16 -1.57
C VAL A 444 -1.35 -26.53 -1.12
N ALA A 445 -0.45 -26.80 -2.05
CA ALA A 445 0.96 -27.07 -1.73
C ALA A 445 1.63 -25.86 -1.07
N VAL A 446 1.47 -24.66 -1.64
CA VAL A 446 1.99 -23.41 -1.09
C VAL A 446 1.43 -23.14 0.31
N ILE A 447 0.10 -23.25 0.48
CA ILE A 447 -0.54 -23.04 1.80
C ILE A 447 0.05 -23.99 2.86
N LYS A 448 0.31 -25.25 2.50
CA LYS A 448 0.94 -26.21 3.42
C LYS A 448 2.37 -25.81 3.76
N THR A 449 3.18 -25.49 2.76
CA THR A 449 4.56 -25.04 2.97
C THR A 449 4.62 -23.79 3.86
N CYS A 450 3.74 -22.83 3.64
CA CYS A 450 3.65 -21.65 4.51
C CYS A 450 3.32 -22.03 5.96
N ARG A 451 2.38 -22.95 6.19
CA ARG A 451 2.04 -23.43 7.55
C ARG A 451 3.20 -24.17 8.21
N GLU A 452 3.90 -25.02 7.49
CA GLU A 452 5.06 -25.76 7.97
C GLU A 452 6.22 -24.85 8.35
N ASN A 453 6.33 -23.67 7.72
CA ASN A 453 7.34 -22.66 8.01
C ASN A 453 6.83 -21.52 8.92
N ALA A 454 5.74 -21.75 9.64
CA ALA A 454 5.15 -20.84 10.62
C ALA A 454 4.74 -19.44 10.08
N PHE A 455 4.44 -19.32 8.78
CA PHE A 455 3.89 -18.09 8.26
C PHE A 455 2.47 -17.84 8.78
N HIS A 456 2.16 -16.59 9.08
CA HIS A 456 0.80 -16.18 9.46
C HIS A 456 -0.14 -16.18 8.24
N ILE A 457 -0.95 -17.24 8.11
CA ILE A 457 -1.94 -17.39 7.05
C ILE A 457 -3.33 -17.12 7.60
N HIS A 458 -4.04 -16.19 6.98
CA HIS A 458 -5.45 -15.98 7.23
C HIS A 458 -6.31 -16.71 6.20
N GLY A 459 -7.54 -17.09 6.59
CA GLY A 459 -8.47 -17.81 5.72
C GLY A 459 -8.32 -19.34 5.75
N VAL A 460 -7.36 -19.84 6.51
CA VAL A 460 -7.19 -21.28 6.83
C VAL A 460 -7.31 -21.47 8.34
N THR A 461 -8.14 -22.41 8.77
CA THR A 461 -8.29 -22.71 10.21
C THR A 461 -7.06 -23.42 10.79
N GLU A 462 -6.91 -23.42 12.11
CA GLU A 462 -5.83 -24.17 12.79
C GLU A 462 -5.84 -25.66 12.41
N GLY A 463 -7.03 -26.24 12.20
CA GLY A 463 -7.21 -27.63 11.74
C GLY A 463 -6.93 -27.85 10.25
N GLY A 464 -6.44 -26.83 9.52
CA GLY A 464 -6.11 -26.95 8.08
C GLY A 464 -7.33 -27.06 7.18
N LYS A 465 -8.44 -26.41 7.54
CA LYS A 465 -9.64 -26.33 6.70
C LYS A 465 -9.73 -24.97 6.01
N ILE A 466 -10.33 -24.97 4.84
CA ILE A 466 -10.58 -23.79 4.01
C ILE A 466 -12.06 -23.73 3.63
N LYS A 467 -12.61 -22.53 3.50
CA LYS A 467 -13.99 -22.33 3.00
C LYS A 467 -14.08 -22.52 1.51
N VAL A 468 -15.02 -23.33 1.08
CA VAL A 468 -15.36 -23.55 -0.34
C VAL A 468 -16.83 -23.27 -0.57
N VAL A 469 -17.16 -22.79 -1.76
CA VAL A 469 -18.55 -22.64 -2.20
C VAL A 469 -19.17 -24.04 -2.34
N ILE A 470 -20.39 -24.21 -1.82
CA ILE A 470 -21.22 -25.40 -2.02
C ILE A 470 -22.44 -25.02 -2.86
N SER A 471 -22.73 -25.86 -3.84
CA SER A 471 -23.90 -25.71 -4.73
C SER A 471 -25.22 -25.93 -3.97
#